data_efb294a7d485b543a481bfe1796a8e00
#
_entry.id   efb294a7d485b543a481bfe1796a8e00
#
_cell.length_a   1.000
_cell.length_b   1.000
_cell.length_c   1.000
_cell.angle_alpha   90.00
_cell.angle_beta   90.00
_cell.angle_gamma   90.00
#
_symmetry.space_group_name_H-M   'P 1'
#
loop_
_entity.id
_entity.type
_entity.pdbx_description
1 polymer ?
#
loop_
_entity_poly.entity_id
_entity_poly.type
_entity_poly.pdbx_seq_one_letter_code
_entity_poly.pdbx_strand_id
1 'polypeptide(L)'
;MAASAAMGPDTSDVAIVTGASSGIGAVVSARLADRGWRVAGMDLEQSDTEVSLQIDVTDRPAVEQAARSAAEQLGPVSALVTAAGVYEMVPVAEIDAERWRRMLAVHLGGVANACWAVLPTMLESGTGTIITISSELALAGGDGDAHYVAAKGAILGFTRSLGAELAPQGIRVNSVAPGPTDTPLLGPDSPWRRPAYLASLPLGRLVRPDEVADTVMFVLEEGTYFYGQTVSPNAGAVI
;
A
#
# COMPACT_ATOMS: atom_id res chain seq x y z
N MET A 1 -9.38 -17.69 -29.68
CA MET A 1 -8.48 -16.84 -28.90
C MET A 1 -9.04 -15.42 -28.98
N ALA A 2 -9.84 -15.03 -28.00
CA ALA A 2 -10.31 -13.65 -27.90
C ALA A 2 -9.24 -12.85 -27.18
N ALA A 3 -8.72 -11.81 -27.82
CA ALA A 3 -7.85 -10.83 -27.17
C ALA A 3 -8.67 -10.18 -26.06
N SER A 4 -8.24 -10.36 -24.80
CA SER A 4 -8.72 -9.57 -23.69
C SER A 4 -8.23 -8.13 -23.96
N ALA A 5 -9.13 -7.29 -24.40
CA ALA A 5 -8.90 -5.86 -24.41
C ALA A 5 -8.64 -5.46 -22.95
N ALA A 6 -7.58 -4.67 -22.73
CA ALA A 6 -7.40 -3.97 -21.47
C ALA A 6 -8.69 -3.16 -21.24
N MET A 7 -9.53 -3.61 -20.34
CA MET A 7 -10.72 -2.86 -19.94
C MET A 7 -10.21 -1.69 -19.11
N GLY A 8 -10.34 -0.49 -19.64
CA GLY A 8 -10.31 0.70 -18.80
C GLY A 8 -11.37 0.55 -17.70
N PRO A 9 -11.24 1.24 -16.57
CA PRO A 9 -12.19 1.09 -15.46
C PRO A 9 -13.61 1.33 -15.99
N ASP A 10 -14.49 0.41 -15.67
CA ASP A 10 -15.93 0.69 -15.76
C ASP A 10 -16.17 1.86 -14.78
N THR A 11 -16.99 2.84 -15.15
CA THR A 11 -17.28 4.02 -14.32
C THR A 11 -17.88 3.68 -12.95
N SER A 12 -17.95 2.42 -12.59
CA SER A 12 -18.39 1.82 -11.33
C SER A 12 -17.27 1.27 -10.45
N ASP A 13 -16.01 1.21 -10.90
CA ASP A 13 -14.93 0.61 -10.12
C ASP A 13 -14.62 1.42 -8.85
N VAL A 14 -14.64 0.72 -7.71
CA VAL A 14 -14.43 1.31 -6.38
C VAL A 14 -13.13 0.85 -5.78
N ALA A 15 -12.30 1.81 -5.34
CA ALA A 15 -11.06 1.55 -4.62
C ALA A 15 -11.11 2.06 -3.18
N ILE A 16 -10.57 1.27 -2.26
CA ILE A 16 -10.22 1.74 -0.91
C ILE A 16 -8.71 1.95 -0.84
N VAL A 17 -8.28 3.10 -0.32
CA VAL A 17 -6.87 3.42 -0.07
C VAL A 17 -6.69 3.72 1.42
N THR A 18 -5.82 2.98 2.13
CA THR A 18 -5.45 3.34 3.50
C THR A 18 -4.22 4.25 3.49
N GLY A 19 -4.12 5.19 4.45
CA GLY A 19 -3.07 6.20 4.43
C GLY A 19 -3.31 7.27 3.36
N ALA A 20 -4.58 7.58 3.07
CA ALA A 20 -5.00 8.38 1.94
C ALA A 20 -4.84 9.91 2.13
N SER A 21 -4.54 10.38 3.35
CA SER A 21 -4.44 11.81 3.64
C SER A 21 -3.13 12.44 3.17
N SER A 22 -2.08 11.65 2.95
CA SER A 22 -0.75 12.17 2.63
C SER A 22 0.13 11.18 1.85
N GLY A 23 1.29 11.64 1.39
CA GLY A 23 2.34 10.83 0.80
C GLY A 23 1.89 9.94 -0.36
N ILE A 24 2.31 8.68 -0.34
CA ILE A 24 1.99 7.70 -1.40
C ILE A 24 0.48 7.49 -1.52
N GLY A 25 -0.23 7.31 -0.39
CA GLY A 25 -1.66 7.03 -0.41
C GLY A 25 -2.49 8.15 -1.03
N ALA A 26 -2.16 9.41 -0.71
CA ALA A 26 -2.84 10.57 -1.31
C ALA A 26 -2.63 10.63 -2.83
N VAL A 27 -1.40 10.42 -3.30
CA VAL A 27 -1.10 10.46 -4.74
C VAL A 27 -1.72 9.26 -5.47
N VAL A 28 -1.74 8.08 -4.87
CA VAL A 28 -2.46 6.91 -5.41
C VAL A 28 -3.96 7.20 -5.52
N SER A 29 -4.56 7.79 -4.48
CA SER A 29 -5.98 8.17 -4.49
C SER A 29 -6.31 9.15 -5.61
N ALA A 30 -5.50 10.18 -5.78
CA ALA A 30 -5.67 11.15 -6.86
C ALA A 30 -5.50 10.47 -8.25
N ARG A 31 -4.51 9.60 -8.41
CA ARG A 31 -4.26 8.90 -9.66
C ARG A 31 -5.39 7.93 -10.04
N LEU A 32 -6.00 7.26 -9.05
CA LEU A 32 -7.20 6.44 -9.23
C LEU A 32 -8.39 7.31 -9.69
N ALA A 33 -8.64 8.43 -9.01
CA ALA A 33 -9.72 9.35 -9.37
C ALA A 33 -9.55 9.92 -10.79
N ASP A 34 -8.34 10.32 -11.19
CA ASP A 34 -8.00 10.77 -12.55
C ASP A 34 -8.28 9.69 -13.63
N ARG A 35 -8.27 8.41 -13.24
CA ARG A 35 -8.60 7.28 -14.11
C ARG A 35 -10.06 6.87 -14.07
N GLY A 36 -10.89 7.61 -13.34
CA GLY A 36 -12.35 7.36 -13.25
C GLY A 36 -12.78 6.40 -12.15
N TRP A 37 -11.87 5.98 -11.27
CA TRP A 37 -12.22 5.19 -10.09
C TRP A 37 -12.94 6.06 -9.05
N ARG A 38 -13.91 5.48 -8.38
CA ARG A 38 -14.49 6.05 -7.16
C ARG A 38 -13.63 5.65 -5.98
N VAL A 39 -13.16 6.61 -5.18
CA VAL A 39 -12.16 6.36 -4.15
C VAL A 39 -12.68 6.67 -2.76
N ALA A 40 -12.57 5.68 -1.85
CA ALA A 40 -12.71 5.88 -0.42
C ALA A 40 -11.33 5.87 0.25
N GLY A 41 -11.00 6.93 0.95
CA GLY A 41 -9.78 7.06 1.75
C GLY A 41 -10.02 6.69 3.21
N MET A 42 -9.16 5.87 3.78
CA MET A 42 -9.11 5.55 5.21
C MET A 42 -7.82 6.09 5.81
N ASP A 43 -7.92 6.97 6.81
CA ASP A 43 -6.76 7.59 7.46
C ASP A 43 -7.13 8.06 8.86
N LEU A 44 -6.14 8.43 9.68
CA LEU A 44 -6.35 9.15 10.94
C LEU A 44 -6.83 10.60 10.69
N GLU A 45 -6.43 11.17 9.56
CA GLU A 45 -6.77 12.52 9.12
C GLU A 45 -7.73 12.46 7.92
N GLN A 46 -8.37 13.61 7.65
CA GLN A 46 -9.24 13.73 6.49
C GLN A 46 -8.44 13.67 5.19
N SER A 47 -8.92 12.91 4.21
CA SER A 47 -8.32 12.76 2.88
C SER A 47 -9.13 13.49 1.81
N ASP A 48 -8.47 13.88 0.73
CA ASP A 48 -9.11 14.46 -0.47
C ASP A 48 -9.56 13.34 -1.42
N THR A 49 -10.55 12.56 -0.97
CA THR A 49 -11.15 11.45 -1.71
C THR A 49 -12.67 11.63 -1.74
N GLU A 50 -13.37 10.94 -2.65
CA GLU A 50 -14.83 11.04 -2.78
C GLU A 50 -15.55 10.70 -1.45
N VAL A 51 -15.03 9.70 -0.72
CA VAL A 51 -15.46 9.35 0.64
C VAL A 51 -14.23 9.32 1.54
N SER A 52 -14.19 10.19 2.55
CA SER A 52 -13.12 10.23 3.54
C SER A 52 -13.59 9.63 4.86
N LEU A 53 -12.89 8.60 5.33
CA LEU A 53 -13.23 7.82 6.52
C LEU A 53 -12.08 7.92 7.53
N GLN A 54 -12.30 8.68 8.59
CA GLN A 54 -11.32 8.87 9.66
C GLN A 54 -11.34 7.66 10.59
N ILE A 55 -10.33 6.81 10.50
CA ILE A 55 -10.17 5.59 11.31
C ILE A 55 -8.70 5.29 11.56
N ASP A 56 -8.44 4.54 12.63
CA ASP A 56 -7.16 3.88 12.87
C ASP A 56 -7.19 2.49 12.23
N VAL A 57 -6.24 2.20 11.35
CA VAL A 57 -6.13 0.88 10.68
C VAL A 57 -5.86 -0.27 11.66
N THR A 58 -5.42 0.03 12.89
CA THR A 58 -5.21 -0.96 13.94
C THR A 58 -6.52 -1.39 14.63
N ASP A 59 -7.58 -0.58 14.49
CA ASP A 59 -8.92 -0.90 15.00
C ASP A 59 -9.73 -1.67 13.95
N ARG A 60 -9.66 -3.00 14.04
CA ARG A 60 -10.34 -3.88 13.07
C ARG A 60 -11.85 -3.61 12.94
N PRO A 61 -12.65 -3.50 14.01
CA PRO A 61 -14.06 -3.12 13.91
C PRO A 61 -14.30 -1.81 13.15
N ALA A 62 -13.49 -0.78 13.41
CA ALA A 62 -13.59 0.49 12.70
C ALA A 62 -13.28 0.36 11.21
N VAL A 63 -12.24 -0.41 10.83
CA VAL A 63 -11.88 -0.70 9.43
C VAL A 63 -13.00 -1.46 8.71
N GLU A 64 -13.59 -2.48 9.35
CA GLU A 64 -14.71 -3.24 8.78
C GLU A 64 -15.95 -2.36 8.57
N GLN A 65 -16.27 -1.50 9.53
CA GLN A 65 -17.37 -0.54 9.39
C GLN A 65 -17.11 0.48 8.28
N ALA A 66 -15.89 1.00 8.19
CA ALA A 66 -15.49 1.95 7.15
C ALA A 66 -15.58 1.32 5.75
N ALA A 67 -15.16 0.06 5.58
CA ALA A 67 -15.27 -0.65 4.30
C ALA A 67 -16.74 -0.86 3.89
N ARG A 68 -17.62 -1.22 4.84
CA ARG A 68 -19.07 -1.30 4.57
C ARG A 68 -19.63 0.06 4.16
N SER A 69 -19.30 1.13 4.88
CA SER A 69 -19.75 2.49 4.56
C SER A 69 -19.26 2.94 3.18
N ALA A 70 -18.02 2.61 2.80
CA ALA A 70 -17.51 2.86 1.45
C ALA A 70 -18.34 2.12 0.40
N ALA A 71 -18.60 0.82 0.61
CA ALA A 71 -19.39 0.03 -0.32
C ALA A 71 -20.85 0.50 -0.45
N GLU A 72 -21.47 0.96 0.63
CA GLU A 72 -22.82 1.52 0.63
C GLU A 72 -22.90 2.85 -0.17
N GLN A 73 -21.86 3.67 -0.12
CA GLN A 73 -21.84 4.98 -0.77
C GLN A 73 -21.34 4.93 -2.22
N LEU A 74 -20.37 4.06 -2.50
CA LEU A 74 -19.70 4.04 -3.79
C LEU A 74 -20.03 2.82 -4.66
N GLY A 75 -20.47 1.74 -4.05
CA GLY A 75 -20.67 0.45 -4.72
C GLY A 75 -19.66 -0.61 -4.27
N PRO A 76 -19.72 -1.81 -4.85
CA PRO A 76 -18.86 -2.92 -4.43
C PRO A 76 -17.37 -2.60 -4.65
N VAL A 77 -16.56 -2.86 -3.62
CA VAL A 77 -15.12 -2.58 -3.64
C VAL A 77 -14.40 -3.61 -4.52
N SER A 78 -13.75 -3.15 -5.58
CA SER A 78 -12.99 -3.96 -6.53
C SER A 78 -11.46 -3.84 -6.36
N ALA A 79 -10.98 -2.77 -5.69
CA ALA A 79 -9.56 -2.59 -5.40
C ALA A 79 -9.28 -2.15 -3.96
N LEU A 80 -8.14 -2.60 -3.41
CA LEU A 80 -7.60 -2.16 -2.14
C LEU A 80 -6.12 -1.80 -2.30
N VAL A 81 -5.73 -0.62 -1.83
CA VAL A 81 -4.31 -0.23 -1.70
C VAL A 81 -4.01 0.09 -0.25
N THR A 82 -3.07 -0.64 0.38
CA THR A 82 -2.73 -0.44 1.79
C THR A 82 -1.44 0.37 1.93
N ALA A 83 -1.57 1.71 2.05
CA ALA A 83 -0.44 2.62 2.16
C ALA A 83 -0.27 3.26 3.55
N ALA A 84 -1.18 2.99 4.50
CA ALA A 84 -1.03 3.45 5.88
C ALA A 84 0.24 2.90 6.52
N GLY A 85 0.98 3.75 7.23
CA GLY A 85 2.21 3.33 7.87
C GLY A 85 2.85 4.43 8.70
N VAL A 86 3.80 4.02 9.52
CA VAL A 86 4.66 4.88 10.34
C VAL A 86 6.12 4.52 10.08
N TYR A 87 7.02 5.44 10.35
CA TYR A 87 8.45 5.18 10.21
C TYR A 87 9.21 5.84 11.35
N GLU A 88 10.12 5.10 11.92
CA GLU A 88 11.13 5.62 12.83
C GLU A 88 12.43 4.82 12.64
N MET A 89 13.56 5.48 12.80
CA MET A 89 14.87 4.86 12.76
C MET A 89 15.41 4.78 14.18
N VAL A 90 15.58 3.55 14.70
CA VAL A 90 15.99 3.28 16.08
C VAL A 90 16.95 2.11 16.11
N PRO A 91 18.15 2.25 16.75
CA PRO A 91 19.06 1.13 16.95
C PRO A 91 18.36 -0.03 17.63
N VAL A 92 18.64 -1.27 17.21
CA VAL A 92 17.92 -2.47 17.69
C VAL A 92 17.96 -2.62 19.22
N ALA A 93 19.04 -2.17 19.87
CA ALA A 93 19.17 -2.22 21.32
C ALA A 93 18.24 -1.23 22.06
N GLU A 94 17.69 -0.24 21.37
CA GLU A 94 16.80 0.79 21.90
C GLU A 94 15.32 0.55 21.52
N ILE A 95 15.04 -0.47 20.73
CA ILE A 95 13.67 -0.84 20.36
C ILE A 95 13.02 -1.56 21.56
N ASP A 96 12.16 -0.85 22.26
CA ASP A 96 11.35 -1.44 23.33
C ASP A 96 10.14 -2.24 22.79
N ALA A 97 9.44 -2.91 23.69
CA ALA A 97 8.29 -3.73 23.32
C ALA A 97 7.09 -2.93 22.81
N GLU A 98 6.96 -1.66 23.17
CA GLU A 98 5.88 -0.78 22.71
C GLU A 98 6.11 -0.34 21.27
N ARG A 99 7.31 0.15 20.93
CA ARG A 99 7.72 0.49 19.56
C ARG A 99 7.56 -0.71 18.62
N TRP A 100 8.03 -1.88 19.08
CA TRP A 100 7.88 -3.12 18.33
C TRP A 100 6.43 -3.46 18.02
N ARG A 101 5.57 -3.46 19.05
CA ARG A 101 4.14 -3.77 18.87
C ARG A 101 3.44 -2.75 17.97
N ARG A 102 3.72 -1.46 18.16
CA ARG A 102 3.13 -0.38 17.34
C ARG A 102 3.49 -0.56 15.87
N MET A 103 4.77 -0.82 15.57
CA MET A 103 5.25 -1.02 14.20
C MET A 103 4.52 -2.19 13.53
N LEU A 104 4.42 -3.33 14.21
CA LEU A 104 3.68 -4.49 13.68
C LEU A 104 2.18 -4.25 13.59
N ALA A 105 1.57 -3.61 14.58
CA ALA A 105 0.13 -3.36 14.61
C ALA A 105 -0.29 -2.46 13.43
N VAL A 106 0.43 -1.36 13.18
CA VAL A 106 0.10 -0.44 12.10
C VAL A 106 0.35 -1.10 10.74
N HIS A 107 1.53 -1.66 10.52
CA HIS A 107 1.90 -2.16 9.21
C HIS A 107 1.25 -3.49 8.86
N LEU A 108 1.55 -4.55 9.63
CA LEU A 108 1.03 -5.88 9.34
C LEU A 108 -0.45 -6.01 9.76
N GLY A 109 -0.78 -5.55 10.97
CA GLY A 109 -2.15 -5.57 11.49
C GLY A 109 -3.09 -4.74 10.64
N GLY A 110 -2.70 -3.51 10.28
CA GLY A 110 -3.49 -2.63 9.42
C GLY A 110 -3.73 -3.21 8.02
N VAL A 111 -2.69 -3.80 7.40
CA VAL A 111 -2.84 -4.51 6.12
C VAL A 111 -3.83 -5.67 6.24
N ALA A 112 -3.68 -6.51 7.27
CA ALA A 112 -4.57 -7.66 7.48
C ALA A 112 -6.02 -7.22 7.73
N ASN A 113 -6.24 -6.20 8.57
CA ASN A 113 -7.57 -5.65 8.85
C ASN A 113 -8.25 -5.12 7.58
N ALA A 114 -7.52 -4.36 6.76
CA ALA A 114 -8.05 -3.84 5.50
C ALA A 114 -8.38 -4.98 4.50
N CYS A 115 -7.51 -6.00 4.37
CA CYS A 115 -7.78 -7.16 3.54
C CYS A 115 -9.06 -7.90 4.01
N TRP A 116 -9.17 -8.23 5.30
CA TRP A 116 -10.36 -8.90 5.83
C TRP A 116 -11.64 -8.11 5.60
N ALA A 117 -11.58 -6.79 5.64
CA ALA A 117 -12.75 -5.94 5.45
C ALA A 117 -13.30 -5.96 4.01
N VAL A 118 -12.44 -6.12 2.98
CA VAL A 118 -12.85 -6.11 1.57
C VAL A 118 -13.07 -7.51 0.99
N LEU A 119 -12.44 -8.54 1.57
CA LEU A 119 -12.48 -9.90 1.05
C LEU A 119 -13.91 -10.48 0.85
N PRO A 120 -14.88 -10.28 1.76
CA PRO A 120 -16.23 -10.82 1.55
C PRO A 120 -16.85 -10.36 0.23
N THR A 121 -16.75 -9.07 -0.09
CA THR A 121 -17.28 -8.49 -1.33
C THR A 121 -16.53 -9.00 -2.56
N MET A 122 -15.19 -9.06 -2.49
CA MET A 122 -14.37 -9.58 -3.60
C MET A 122 -14.61 -11.06 -3.86
N LEU A 123 -14.80 -11.88 -2.81
CA LEU A 123 -15.11 -13.31 -2.94
C LEU A 123 -16.50 -13.53 -3.54
N GLU A 124 -17.49 -12.73 -3.16
CA GLU A 124 -18.84 -12.79 -3.73
C GLU A 124 -18.85 -12.43 -5.22
N SER A 125 -18.09 -11.40 -5.60
CA SER A 125 -17.98 -10.97 -7.01
C SER A 125 -17.07 -11.87 -7.86
N GLY A 126 -16.20 -12.69 -7.24
CA GLY A 126 -15.22 -13.52 -7.94
C GLY A 126 -14.11 -12.70 -8.62
N THR A 127 -13.93 -11.45 -8.23
CA THR A 127 -12.89 -10.56 -8.77
C THR A 127 -12.43 -9.54 -7.74
N GLY A 128 -11.19 -9.09 -7.85
CA GLY A 128 -10.64 -8.05 -6.99
C GLY A 128 -9.13 -7.92 -7.14
N THR A 129 -8.60 -6.77 -6.71
CA THR A 129 -7.16 -6.54 -6.70
C THR A 129 -6.74 -5.90 -5.40
N ILE A 130 -5.78 -6.50 -4.71
CA ILE A 130 -5.18 -5.98 -3.49
C ILE A 130 -3.72 -5.64 -3.77
N ILE A 131 -3.31 -4.41 -3.47
CA ILE A 131 -1.94 -3.96 -3.58
C ILE A 131 -1.46 -3.51 -2.21
N THR A 132 -0.45 -4.18 -1.69
CA THR A 132 0.17 -3.82 -0.42
C THR A 132 1.40 -2.94 -0.65
N ILE A 133 1.58 -1.90 0.15
CA ILE A 133 2.81 -1.09 0.12
C ILE A 133 3.80 -1.62 1.17
N SER A 134 4.86 -2.28 0.68
CA SER A 134 6.00 -2.73 1.48
C SER A 134 7.13 -1.68 1.46
N SER A 135 8.38 -2.11 1.35
CA SER A 135 9.58 -1.27 1.22
C SER A 135 10.71 -2.08 0.58
N GLU A 136 11.62 -1.41 -0.13
CA GLU A 136 12.88 -2.00 -0.58
C GLU A 136 13.73 -2.48 0.61
N LEU A 137 13.60 -1.83 1.78
CA LEU A 137 14.29 -2.28 3.00
C LEU A 137 13.86 -3.69 3.43
N ALA A 138 12.64 -4.12 3.08
CA ALA A 138 12.22 -5.51 3.30
C ALA A 138 12.96 -6.52 2.41
N LEU A 139 13.62 -6.05 1.35
CA LEU A 139 14.43 -6.86 0.44
C LEU A 139 15.92 -6.82 0.80
N ALA A 140 16.42 -5.65 1.22
CA ALA A 140 17.84 -5.42 1.47
C ALA A 140 18.23 -5.38 2.95
N GLY A 141 17.30 -5.05 3.85
CA GLY A 141 17.61 -4.67 5.23
C GLY A 141 18.00 -3.20 5.36
N GLY A 142 18.12 -2.72 6.60
CA GLY A 142 18.51 -1.33 6.91
C GLY A 142 19.13 -1.24 8.30
N ASP A 143 20.02 -0.27 8.49
CA ASP A 143 20.62 0.05 9.79
C ASP A 143 19.68 0.94 10.61
N GLY A 144 19.35 0.52 11.83
CA GLY A 144 18.36 1.19 12.68
C GLY A 144 16.90 0.94 12.29
N ASP A 145 16.64 0.00 11.38
CA ASP A 145 15.30 -0.24 10.81
C ASP A 145 14.72 -1.61 11.17
N ALA A 146 15.29 -2.33 12.13
CA ALA A 146 14.99 -3.75 12.37
C ALA A 146 13.49 -4.05 12.54
N HIS A 147 12.76 -3.24 13.30
CA HIS A 147 11.31 -3.42 13.52
C HIS A 147 10.48 -3.05 12.28
N TYR A 148 10.89 -2.00 11.56
CA TYR A 148 10.26 -1.59 10.32
C TYR A 148 10.46 -2.65 9.21
N VAL A 149 11.71 -3.09 9.03
CA VAL A 149 12.09 -4.16 8.09
C VAL A 149 11.33 -5.45 8.39
N ALA A 150 11.23 -5.83 9.66
CA ALA A 150 10.46 -7.01 10.06
C ALA A 150 8.98 -6.89 9.68
N ALA A 151 8.36 -5.72 9.95
CA ALA A 151 6.97 -5.46 9.60
C ALA A 151 6.75 -5.46 8.08
N LYS A 152 7.61 -4.78 7.31
CA LYS A 152 7.52 -4.72 5.84
C LYS A 152 7.86 -6.05 5.16
N GLY A 153 8.78 -6.82 5.73
CA GLY A 153 9.08 -8.20 5.32
C GLY A 153 7.90 -9.15 5.56
N ALA A 154 7.22 -8.99 6.70
CA ALA A 154 6.01 -9.76 7.00
C ALA A 154 4.88 -9.48 6.00
N ILE A 155 4.73 -8.24 5.52
CA ILE A 155 3.78 -7.88 4.45
C ILE A 155 4.09 -8.66 3.16
N LEU A 156 5.36 -8.81 2.77
CA LEU A 156 5.75 -9.60 1.59
C LEU A 156 5.36 -11.08 1.73
N GLY A 157 5.58 -11.67 2.92
CA GLY A 157 5.16 -13.03 3.23
C GLY A 157 3.64 -13.18 3.17
N PHE A 158 2.90 -12.25 3.79
CA PHE A 158 1.45 -12.19 3.78
C PHE A 158 0.89 -12.07 2.35
N THR A 159 1.44 -11.16 1.55
CA THR A 159 1.04 -10.94 0.13
C THR A 159 1.19 -12.21 -0.70
N ARG A 160 2.29 -12.95 -0.56
CA ARG A 160 2.53 -14.19 -1.30
C ARG A 160 1.53 -15.28 -0.90
N SER A 161 1.29 -15.45 0.40
CA SER A 161 0.37 -16.45 0.92
C SER A 161 -1.07 -16.14 0.49
N LEU A 162 -1.50 -14.90 0.69
CA LEU A 162 -2.85 -14.46 0.33
C LEU A 162 -3.06 -14.50 -1.20
N GLY A 163 -2.04 -14.13 -1.98
CA GLY A 163 -2.07 -14.22 -3.43
C GLY A 163 -2.23 -15.67 -3.94
N ALA A 164 -1.54 -16.62 -3.34
CA ALA A 164 -1.68 -18.04 -3.68
C ALA A 164 -3.06 -18.60 -3.31
N GLU A 165 -3.60 -18.20 -2.16
CA GLU A 165 -4.90 -18.63 -1.65
C GLU A 165 -6.05 -18.10 -2.49
N LEU A 166 -5.98 -16.83 -2.90
CA LEU A 166 -7.07 -16.13 -3.57
C LEU A 166 -7.03 -16.19 -5.11
N ALA A 167 -5.90 -16.58 -5.71
CA ALA A 167 -5.76 -16.71 -7.15
C ALA A 167 -6.83 -17.60 -7.81
N PRO A 168 -7.18 -18.79 -7.27
CA PRO A 168 -8.24 -19.62 -7.82
C PRO A 168 -9.63 -18.97 -7.79
N GLN A 169 -9.80 -17.90 -7.03
CA GLN A 169 -11.06 -17.18 -6.82
C GLN A 169 -11.11 -15.87 -7.62
N GLY A 170 -10.13 -15.65 -8.52
CA GLY A 170 -10.09 -14.49 -9.38
C GLY A 170 -9.59 -13.21 -8.71
N ILE A 171 -9.06 -13.28 -7.47
CA ILE A 171 -8.55 -12.13 -6.74
C ILE A 171 -7.02 -12.09 -6.82
N ARG A 172 -6.47 -10.96 -7.25
CA ARG A 172 -5.02 -10.73 -7.34
C ARG A 172 -4.52 -10.01 -6.10
N VAL A 173 -3.42 -10.47 -5.54
CA VAL A 173 -2.75 -9.81 -4.41
C VAL A 173 -1.27 -9.65 -4.76
N ASN A 174 -0.80 -8.40 -4.77
CA ASN A 174 0.59 -8.08 -5.10
C ASN A 174 1.13 -6.99 -4.16
N SER A 175 2.43 -6.78 -4.18
CA SER A 175 3.09 -5.74 -3.38
C SER A 175 3.87 -4.77 -4.27
N VAL A 176 3.82 -3.50 -3.90
CA VAL A 176 4.79 -2.50 -4.36
C VAL A 176 5.72 -2.21 -3.19
N ALA A 177 7.03 -2.26 -3.44
CA ALA A 177 8.09 -2.07 -2.45
C ALA A 177 8.96 -0.85 -2.82
N PRO A 178 8.49 0.38 -2.54
CA PRO A 178 9.20 1.58 -2.91
C PRO A 178 10.54 1.72 -2.20
N GLY A 179 11.46 2.42 -2.84
CA GLY A 179 12.64 3.00 -2.22
C GLY A 179 12.31 4.23 -1.37
N PRO A 180 13.32 4.92 -0.84
CA PRO A 180 13.12 6.13 -0.07
C PRO A 180 12.40 7.17 -0.93
N THR A 181 11.17 7.46 -0.53
CA THR A 181 10.23 8.27 -1.31
C THR A 181 10.06 9.64 -0.66
N ASP A 182 10.01 10.70 -1.48
CA ASP A 182 9.86 12.08 -1.05
C ASP A 182 8.45 12.36 -0.53
N THR A 183 8.20 12.02 0.71
CA THR A 183 6.91 12.15 1.40
C THR A 183 7.08 12.79 2.78
N PRO A 184 5.99 13.26 3.41
CA PRO A 184 6.03 13.74 4.80
C PRO A 184 6.53 12.69 5.80
N LEU A 185 6.41 11.40 5.50
CA LEU A 185 6.91 10.30 6.34
C LEU A 185 8.43 10.38 6.54
N LEU A 186 9.16 10.83 5.52
CA LEU A 186 10.56 11.19 5.60
C LEU A 186 10.68 12.67 5.99
N GLY A 187 10.66 12.99 7.26
CA GLY A 187 10.80 14.35 7.74
C GLY A 187 12.01 15.10 7.14
N PRO A 188 12.08 16.44 7.29
CA PRO A 188 13.12 17.27 6.65
C PRO A 188 14.54 16.89 7.09
N ASP A 189 14.70 16.43 8.32
CA ASP A 189 16.00 16.06 8.91
C ASP A 189 16.36 14.58 8.69
N SER A 190 15.59 13.86 7.91
CA SER A 190 15.80 12.43 7.62
C SER A 190 17.21 12.19 7.04
N PRO A 191 17.96 11.18 7.52
CA PRO A 191 19.25 10.81 6.93
C PRO A 191 19.14 10.43 5.44
N TRP A 192 18.00 9.97 4.98
CA TRP A 192 17.69 9.65 3.58
C TRP A 192 17.66 10.89 2.66
N ARG A 193 17.57 12.12 3.23
CA ARG A 193 17.63 13.39 2.49
C ARG A 193 19.02 13.97 2.40
N ARG A 194 20.02 13.38 3.05
CA ARG A 194 21.39 13.90 3.06
C ARG A 194 22.03 13.79 1.67
N PRO A 195 22.80 14.81 1.23
CA PRO A 195 23.44 14.78 -0.09
C PRO A 195 24.31 13.54 -0.33
N ALA A 196 25.02 13.06 0.70
CA ALA A 196 25.85 11.86 0.60
C ALA A 196 25.03 10.60 0.31
N TYR A 197 23.83 10.48 0.91
CA TYR A 197 22.93 9.37 0.63
C TYR A 197 22.34 9.49 -0.79
N LEU A 198 21.85 10.66 -1.16
CA LEU A 198 21.30 10.87 -2.50
C LEU A 198 22.34 10.59 -3.59
N ALA A 199 23.59 10.98 -3.38
CA ALA A 199 24.68 10.69 -4.32
C ALA A 199 25.04 9.19 -4.40
N SER A 200 24.65 8.36 -3.42
CA SER A 200 24.83 6.90 -3.46
C SER A 200 23.75 6.17 -4.27
N LEU A 201 22.60 6.82 -4.50
CA LEU A 201 21.54 6.26 -5.31
C LEU A 201 21.88 6.37 -6.80
N PRO A 202 21.73 5.30 -7.61
CA PRO A 202 21.91 5.38 -9.06
C PRO A 202 21.11 6.49 -9.73
N LEU A 203 19.89 6.78 -9.24
CA LEU A 203 19.04 7.86 -9.76
C LEU A 203 19.46 9.26 -9.23
N GLY A 204 20.28 9.36 -8.19
CA GLY A 204 20.76 10.60 -7.59
C GLY A 204 19.71 11.39 -6.81
N ARG A 205 18.53 10.84 -6.57
CA ARG A 205 17.42 11.47 -5.84
C ARG A 205 16.50 10.44 -5.20
N LEU A 206 15.65 10.91 -4.30
CA LEU A 206 14.53 10.11 -3.80
C LEU A 206 13.55 9.73 -4.93
N VAL A 207 12.83 8.64 -4.74
CA VAL A 207 11.66 8.28 -5.54
C VAL A 207 10.58 9.34 -5.30
N ARG A 208 9.86 9.74 -6.35
CA ARG A 208 8.71 10.62 -6.18
C ARG A 208 7.44 9.80 -5.90
N PRO A 209 6.49 10.34 -5.11
CA PRO A 209 5.22 9.64 -4.84
C PRO A 209 4.44 9.29 -6.11
N ASP A 210 4.51 10.13 -7.16
CA ASP A 210 3.88 9.87 -8.45
C ASP A 210 4.48 8.65 -9.17
N GLU A 211 5.80 8.42 -9.06
CA GLU A 211 6.46 7.22 -9.63
C GLU A 211 6.01 5.94 -8.92
N VAL A 212 5.76 6.02 -7.61
CA VAL A 212 5.18 4.90 -6.86
C VAL A 212 3.72 4.68 -7.28
N ALA A 213 2.93 5.75 -7.39
CA ALA A 213 1.54 5.67 -7.82
C ALA A 213 1.42 5.09 -9.24
N ASP A 214 2.27 5.50 -10.18
CA ASP A 214 2.30 4.93 -11.54
C ASP A 214 2.62 3.43 -11.51
N THR A 215 3.50 2.99 -10.61
CA THR A 215 3.77 1.56 -10.40
C THR A 215 2.55 0.82 -9.84
N VAL A 216 1.84 1.43 -8.88
CA VAL A 216 0.57 0.88 -8.34
C VAL A 216 -0.44 0.73 -9.47
N MET A 217 -0.63 1.77 -10.31
CA MET A 217 -1.56 1.72 -11.43
C MET A 217 -1.18 0.65 -12.46
N PHE A 218 0.10 0.51 -12.79
CA PHE A 218 0.58 -0.56 -13.66
C PHE A 218 0.23 -1.96 -13.11
N VAL A 219 0.48 -2.22 -11.83
CA VAL A 219 0.15 -3.51 -11.19
C VAL A 219 -1.37 -3.73 -11.15
N LEU A 220 -2.14 -2.68 -10.93
CA LEU A 220 -3.60 -2.72 -10.86
C LEU A 220 -4.24 -3.02 -12.23
N GLU A 221 -3.87 -2.26 -13.25
CA GLU A 221 -4.55 -2.26 -14.54
C GLU A 221 -3.91 -3.23 -15.56
N GLU A 222 -2.58 -3.29 -15.60
CA GLU A 222 -1.85 -4.05 -16.62
C GLU A 222 -1.24 -5.36 -16.11
N GLY A 223 -1.00 -5.45 -14.79
CA GLY A 223 -0.42 -6.64 -14.14
C GLY A 223 -1.39 -7.81 -14.00
N THR A 224 -2.24 -8.08 -15.00
CA THR A 224 -3.32 -9.10 -14.94
C THR A 224 -2.83 -10.52 -14.71
N TYR A 225 -1.56 -10.79 -14.92
CA TYR A 225 -0.87 -12.08 -14.71
C TYR A 225 0.02 -12.08 -13.45
N PHE A 226 -0.02 -11.03 -12.62
CA PHE A 226 0.72 -10.96 -11.36
C PHE A 226 -0.11 -11.51 -10.21
N TYR A 227 0.46 -12.49 -9.51
CA TYR A 227 -0.07 -13.08 -8.28
C TYR A 227 1.08 -13.27 -7.29
N GLY A 228 0.99 -12.66 -6.12
CA GLY A 228 2.01 -12.73 -5.08
C GLY A 228 3.33 -12.05 -5.43
N GLN A 229 3.36 -11.19 -6.47
CA GLN A 229 4.58 -10.55 -6.95
C GLN A 229 4.89 -9.28 -6.17
N THR A 230 6.18 -8.91 -6.19
CA THR A 230 6.65 -7.65 -5.61
C THR A 230 7.35 -6.84 -6.70
N VAL A 231 6.89 -5.62 -6.94
CA VAL A 231 7.51 -4.65 -7.84
C VAL A 231 8.15 -3.54 -7.01
N SER A 232 9.44 -3.24 -7.25
CA SER A 232 10.19 -2.30 -6.42
C SER A 232 10.70 -1.08 -7.19
N PRO A 233 9.93 0.03 -7.23
CA PRO A 233 10.40 1.31 -7.74
C PRO A 233 11.29 1.99 -6.69
N ASN A 234 12.63 1.75 -6.72
CA ASN A 234 13.51 2.05 -5.59
C ASN A 234 14.69 2.98 -5.93
N ALA A 235 14.68 3.66 -7.06
CA ALA A 235 15.76 4.55 -7.52
C ALA A 235 17.14 3.87 -7.65
N GLY A 236 17.17 2.53 -7.69
CA GLY A 236 18.38 1.71 -7.71
C GLY A 236 18.99 1.47 -6.32
N ALA A 237 18.28 1.75 -5.24
CA ALA A 237 18.74 1.47 -3.87
C ALA A 237 18.98 -0.03 -3.65
N VAL A 238 18.23 -0.88 -4.35
CA VAL A 238 18.38 -2.34 -4.35
C VAL A 238 18.30 -2.83 -5.79
N ILE A 239 19.30 -3.59 -6.21
CA ILE A 239 19.41 -4.19 -7.55
C ILE A 239 19.52 -5.71 -7.41
#